data_ad43011f630026b23c42c2c129602b07
#
_entry.id   ad43011f630026b23c42c2c129602b07
#
_cell.length_a   1.000
_cell.length_b   1.000
_cell.length_c   1.000
_cell.angle_alpha   90.00
_cell.angle_beta   90.00
_cell.angle_gamma   90.00
#
_symmetry.space_group_name_H-M   'P 1'
#
loop_
_entity.id
_entity.type
_entity.pdbx_description
1 polymer ?
#
loop_
_entity_poly.entity_id
_entity_poly.type
_entity_poly.pdbx_seq_one_letter_code
_entity_poly.pdbx_strand_id
1 'polypeptide(L)'
;GAGISFGRFDQFMQPYYELGVADGTLTRDLALEMTENFFLQIYACNKVRSWIDTDFFRGVPMFQNLTIGGVDPETMDDATNEMSYIALDATFNTRVPQPSLTVRFHKKTPMEFKMKVAEVVRLGTGLPSIFNDEVYTRAMMNRGYEMKDAYNYCIIGCIEPGAPGLLVGRTGGAWLNCTKALEMSLYNGKDPRT
;
A
#
# COMPACT_ATOMS: atom_id res chain seq x y z
N GLY A 1 6.83 9.96 10.78
CA GLY A 1 5.91 10.19 9.68
C GLY A 1 4.55 9.55 9.90
N ALA A 2 3.52 10.04 9.22
CA ALA A 2 2.17 9.51 9.37
C ALA A 2 2.00 8.13 8.72
N GLY A 3 2.79 7.76 7.71
CA GLY A 3 2.74 6.49 7.01
C GLY A 3 4.05 5.72 7.10
N ILE A 4 3.97 4.41 7.14
CA ILE A 4 5.08 3.46 7.00
C ILE A 4 4.66 2.45 5.96
N SER A 5 5.53 2.17 4.97
CA SER A 5 5.30 1.10 4.01
C SER A 5 6.30 -0.01 4.23
N PHE A 6 5.80 -1.23 4.26
CA PHE A 6 6.63 -2.45 4.22
C PHE A 6 7.10 -2.77 2.79
N GLY A 7 6.75 -1.92 1.82
CA GLY A 7 7.15 -2.11 0.44
C GLY A 7 6.39 -3.23 -0.26
N ARG A 8 7.05 -3.82 -1.25
CA ARG A 8 6.52 -4.93 -2.05
C ARG A 8 6.73 -6.25 -1.31
N PHE A 9 5.86 -6.50 -0.36
CA PHE A 9 5.97 -7.61 0.59
C PHE A 9 6.10 -8.98 -0.09
N ASP A 10 5.28 -9.25 -1.07
CA ASP A 10 5.28 -10.50 -1.81
C ASP A 10 6.62 -10.75 -2.54
N GLN A 11 7.25 -9.67 -3.05
CA GLN A 11 8.49 -9.80 -3.80
C GLN A 11 9.68 -10.13 -2.90
N PHE A 12 9.82 -9.47 -1.76
CA PHE A 12 10.96 -9.74 -0.88
C PHE A 12 10.74 -10.96 0.02
N MET A 13 9.49 -11.41 0.24
CA MET A 13 9.21 -12.61 1.03
C MET A 13 9.21 -13.89 0.19
N GLN A 14 8.91 -13.83 -1.11
CA GLN A 14 8.84 -14.99 -1.98
C GLN A 14 10.11 -15.88 -1.95
N PRO A 15 11.34 -15.33 -2.02
CA PRO A 15 12.54 -16.16 -1.95
C PRO A 15 12.68 -16.95 -0.65
N TYR A 16 12.27 -16.39 0.47
CA TYR A 16 12.30 -17.07 1.77
C TYR A 16 11.21 -18.15 1.86
N TYR A 17 10.05 -17.89 1.30
CA TYR A 17 8.98 -18.87 1.19
C TYR A 17 9.44 -20.07 0.37
N GLU A 18 10.01 -19.84 -0.81
CA GLU A 18 10.51 -20.91 -1.69
C GLU A 18 11.61 -21.74 -1.02
N LEU A 19 12.57 -21.11 -0.35
CA LEU A 19 13.62 -21.81 0.39
C LEU A 19 13.03 -22.68 1.51
N GLY A 20 12.11 -22.15 2.32
CA GLY A 20 11.50 -22.89 3.42
C GLY A 20 10.63 -24.05 2.95
N VAL A 21 9.95 -23.90 1.80
CA VAL A 21 9.20 -25.00 1.18
C VAL A 21 10.15 -26.06 0.62
N ALA A 22 11.25 -25.66 -0.03
CA ALA A 22 12.22 -26.57 -0.61
C ALA A 22 12.97 -27.41 0.42
N ASP A 23 13.27 -26.84 1.59
CA ASP A 23 13.96 -27.56 2.68
C ASP A 23 13.00 -28.25 3.67
N GLY A 24 11.68 -28.09 3.45
CA GLY A 24 10.62 -28.72 4.26
C GLY A 24 10.38 -28.08 5.62
N THR A 25 10.99 -26.93 5.92
CA THR A 25 10.77 -26.18 7.18
C THR A 25 9.49 -25.34 7.14
N LEU A 26 8.96 -25.05 5.95
CA LEU A 26 7.77 -24.23 5.78
C LEU A 26 6.73 -24.94 4.90
N THR A 27 5.47 -24.89 5.31
CA THR A 27 4.31 -25.23 4.49
C THR A 27 3.53 -23.97 4.12
N ARG A 28 2.66 -24.07 3.10
CA ARG A 28 1.77 -22.94 2.76
C ARG A 28 0.90 -22.49 3.94
N ASP A 29 0.35 -23.47 4.67
CA ASP A 29 -0.52 -23.18 5.82
C ASP A 29 0.26 -22.49 6.95
N LEU A 30 1.49 -22.93 7.23
CA LEU A 30 2.34 -22.27 8.22
C LEU A 30 2.74 -20.87 7.76
N ALA A 31 3.04 -20.66 6.48
CA ALA A 31 3.32 -19.34 5.94
C ALA A 31 2.10 -18.39 6.03
N LEU A 32 0.91 -18.93 5.83
CA LEU A 32 -0.34 -18.18 6.03
C LEU A 32 -0.50 -17.80 7.50
N GLU A 33 -0.38 -18.72 8.43
CA GLU A 33 -0.47 -18.47 9.87
C GLU A 33 0.55 -17.42 10.34
N MET A 34 1.80 -17.52 9.85
CA MET A 34 2.83 -16.51 10.15
C MET A 34 2.47 -15.13 9.60
N THR A 35 1.92 -15.07 8.39
CA THR A 35 1.48 -13.81 7.77
C THR A 35 0.29 -13.21 8.51
N GLU A 36 -0.68 -14.01 8.92
CA GLU A 36 -1.81 -13.58 9.75
C GLU A 36 -1.33 -13.01 11.09
N ASN A 37 -0.41 -13.72 11.75
CA ASN A 37 0.19 -13.23 13.00
C ASN A 37 0.93 -11.90 12.78
N PHE A 38 1.69 -11.78 11.71
CA PHE A 38 2.34 -10.52 11.35
C PHE A 38 1.33 -9.38 11.17
N PHE A 39 0.20 -9.62 10.50
CA PHE A 39 -0.86 -8.62 10.33
C PHE A 39 -1.50 -8.22 11.66
N LEU A 40 -1.75 -9.19 12.55
CA LEU A 40 -2.24 -8.92 13.89
C LEU A 40 -1.26 -8.09 14.71
N GLN A 41 0.05 -8.36 14.61
CA GLN A 41 1.09 -7.57 15.29
C GLN A 41 1.17 -6.14 14.73
N ILE A 42 1.06 -5.97 13.41
CA ILE A 42 0.97 -4.63 12.80
C ILE A 42 -0.25 -3.88 13.35
N TYR A 43 -1.39 -4.54 13.44
CA TYR A 43 -2.62 -3.93 13.96
C TYR A 43 -2.49 -3.58 15.45
N ALA A 44 -1.82 -4.42 16.23
CA ALA A 44 -1.57 -4.19 17.67
C ALA A 44 -0.61 -3.01 17.92
N CYS A 45 0.22 -2.62 16.94
CA CYS A 45 1.13 -1.49 17.09
C CYS A 45 0.39 -0.15 17.08
N ASN A 46 0.21 0.46 18.24
CA ASN A 46 -0.41 1.78 18.37
C ASN A 46 0.64 2.89 18.12
N LYS A 47 0.30 3.80 17.20
CA LYS A 47 1.12 5.00 16.98
C LYS A 47 0.69 6.13 17.92
N VAL A 48 1.66 6.68 18.65
CA VAL A 48 1.45 7.94 19.37
C VAL A 48 1.41 9.08 18.36
N ARG A 49 0.36 9.87 18.36
CA ARG A 49 0.14 11.03 17.49
C ARG A 49 -0.07 12.29 18.30
N SER A 50 0.13 13.44 17.66
CA SER A 50 -0.27 14.73 18.23
C SER A 50 -1.78 14.77 18.45
N TRP A 51 -2.24 15.62 19.34
CA TRP A 51 -3.69 15.82 19.56
C TRP A 51 -4.43 16.20 18.27
N ILE A 52 -3.87 17.10 17.48
CA ILE A 52 -4.46 17.56 16.22
C ILE A 52 -4.56 16.39 15.21
N ASP A 53 -3.49 15.57 15.08
CA ASP A 53 -3.52 14.42 14.20
C ASP A 53 -4.55 13.37 14.67
N THR A 54 -4.69 13.19 15.98
CA THR A 54 -5.67 12.26 16.56
C THR A 54 -7.11 12.74 16.33
N ASP A 55 -7.37 14.04 16.47
CA ASP A 55 -8.69 14.62 16.23
C ASP A 55 -9.06 14.58 14.73
N PHE A 56 -8.11 14.85 13.86
CA PHE A 56 -8.30 14.85 12.41
C PHE A 56 -8.45 13.45 11.82
N PHE A 57 -7.64 12.49 12.27
CA PHE A 57 -7.65 11.09 11.84
C PHE A 57 -8.25 10.19 12.91
N ARG A 58 -9.51 10.41 13.28
CA ARG A 58 -10.20 9.58 14.27
C ARG A 58 -10.34 8.14 13.79
N GLY A 59 -10.27 7.18 14.69
CA GLY A 59 -10.29 5.75 14.42
C GLY A 59 -8.89 5.13 14.45
N VAL A 60 -8.63 4.14 13.60
CA VAL A 60 -7.36 3.39 13.54
C VAL A 60 -6.67 3.51 12.16
N PRO A 61 -6.57 4.70 11.55
CA PRO A 61 -5.81 4.86 10.31
C PRO A 61 -4.32 4.95 10.66
N MET A 62 -3.65 3.81 10.71
CA MET A 62 -2.23 3.74 11.05
C MET A 62 -1.33 3.96 9.84
N PHE A 63 -1.86 3.78 8.62
CA PHE A 63 -1.14 3.89 7.35
C PHE A 63 0.14 3.04 7.34
N GLN A 64 0.00 1.80 7.76
CA GLN A 64 1.04 0.78 7.65
C GLN A 64 0.74 -0.03 6.39
N ASN A 65 1.37 0.37 5.28
CA ASN A 65 1.07 -0.18 3.97
C ASN A 65 1.88 -1.42 3.66
N LEU A 66 1.27 -2.31 2.89
CA LEU A 66 1.87 -3.50 2.36
C LEU A 66 1.40 -3.64 0.91
N THR A 67 2.33 -3.74 -0.03
CA THR A 67 2.01 -3.77 -1.47
C THR A 67 2.31 -5.14 -2.05
N ILE A 68 1.41 -5.66 -2.88
CA ILE A 68 1.54 -6.94 -3.60
C ILE A 68 1.17 -6.81 -5.07
N GLY A 69 1.62 -7.76 -5.87
CA GLY A 69 1.40 -7.82 -7.32
C GLY A 69 2.17 -6.76 -8.11
N GLY A 70 1.65 -6.42 -9.27
CA GLY A 70 2.27 -5.46 -10.19
C GLY A 70 3.29 -6.08 -11.13
N VAL A 71 4.13 -5.25 -11.71
CA VAL A 71 5.14 -5.64 -12.69
C VAL A 71 6.48 -5.89 -12.00
N ASP A 72 7.19 -6.91 -12.43
CA ASP A 72 8.61 -7.10 -12.12
C ASP A 72 9.44 -6.06 -12.88
N PRO A 73 10.19 -5.18 -12.19
CA PRO A 73 10.95 -4.11 -12.83
C PRO A 73 12.12 -4.58 -13.70
N GLU A 74 12.53 -5.83 -13.62
CA GLU A 74 13.65 -6.39 -14.39
C GLU A 74 13.16 -7.14 -15.65
N THR A 75 12.11 -7.95 -15.49
CA THR A 75 11.56 -8.75 -16.59
C THR A 75 10.43 -8.07 -17.34
N MET A 76 9.78 -7.08 -16.74
CA MET A 76 8.57 -6.41 -17.24
C MET A 76 7.37 -7.36 -17.41
N ASP A 77 7.39 -8.48 -16.71
CA ASP A 77 6.30 -9.44 -16.64
C ASP A 77 5.50 -9.30 -15.34
N ASP A 78 4.42 -10.06 -15.23
CA ASP A 78 3.62 -10.08 -14.02
C ASP A 78 4.43 -10.64 -12.83
N ALA A 79 4.38 -9.95 -11.72
CA ALA A 79 5.11 -10.28 -10.51
C ALA A 79 4.26 -10.96 -9.43
N THR A 80 3.01 -11.34 -9.77
CA THR A 80 2.14 -12.09 -8.85
C THR A 80 2.76 -13.44 -8.52
N ASN A 81 2.84 -13.78 -7.24
CA ASN A 81 3.46 -15.00 -6.74
C ASN A 81 2.68 -15.60 -5.56
N GLU A 82 3.12 -16.71 -4.99
CA GLU A 82 2.39 -17.39 -3.91
C GLU A 82 2.23 -16.50 -2.66
N MET A 83 3.24 -15.69 -2.34
CA MET A 83 3.14 -14.74 -1.22
C MET A 83 2.08 -13.66 -1.47
N SER A 84 1.79 -13.32 -2.74
CA SER A 84 0.66 -12.43 -3.07
C SER A 84 -0.69 -13.05 -2.69
N TYR A 85 -0.89 -14.34 -2.96
CA TYR A 85 -2.11 -15.06 -2.57
C TYR A 85 -2.20 -15.26 -1.07
N ILE A 86 -1.10 -15.61 -0.40
CA ILE A 86 -1.04 -15.75 1.07
C ILE A 86 -1.40 -14.43 1.76
N ALA A 87 -0.92 -13.29 1.27
CA ALA A 87 -1.29 -11.98 1.83
C ALA A 87 -2.79 -11.65 1.66
N LEU A 88 -3.40 -12.06 0.54
CA LEU A 88 -4.85 -11.94 0.33
C LEU A 88 -5.64 -12.86 1.27
N ASP A 89 -5.21 -14.12 1.43
CA ASP A 89 -5.84 -15.06 2.37
C ASP A 89 -5.74 -14.56 3.81
N ALA A 90 -4.58 -14.06 4.23
CA ALA A 90 -4.40 -13.46 5.54
C ALA A 90 -5.31 -12.24 5.78
N THR A 91 -5.50 -11.39 4.76
CA THR A 91 -6.44 -10.27 4.82
C THR A 91 -7.89 -10.76 4.93
N PHE A 92 -8.24 -11.78 4.16
CA PHE A 92 -9.58 -12.38 4.18
C PHE A 92 -9.92 -12.98 5.55
N ASN A 93 -8.97 -13.67 6.17
CA ASN A 93 -9.16 -14.37 7.44
C ASN A 93 -9.16 -13.41 8.63
N THR A 94 -8.18 -12.52 8.70
CA THR A 94 -8.00 -11.64 9.88
C THR A 94 -8.97 -10.47 9.91
N ARG A 95 -9.36 -9.93 8.75
CA ARG A 95 -10.27 -8.77 8.59
C ARG A 95 -9.87 -7.54 9.39
N VAL A 96 -8.61 -7.43 9.76
CA VAL A 96 -8.09 -6.26 10.46
C VAL A 96 -7.88 -5.08 9.50
N PRO A 97 -8.04 -3.82 9.96
CA PRO A 97 -7.88 -2.65 9.09
C PRO A 97 -6.40 -2.32 8.79
N GLN A 98 -5.46 -3.07 9.34
CA GLN A 98 -4.03 -2.92 9.13
C GLN A 98 -3.35 -4.29 9.07
N PRO A 99 -2.37 -4.45 8.17
CA PRO A 99 -1.81 -3.45 7.26
C PRO A 99 -2.82 -2.96 6.23
N SER A 100 -2.65 -1.72 5.75
CA SER A 100 -3.38 -1.23 4.58
C SER A 100 -2.86 -1.96 3.34
N LEU A 101 -3.49 -3.10 3.02
CA LEU A 101 -3.09 -3.92 1.88
C LEU A 101 -3.38 -3.19 0.57
N THR A 102 -2.39 -3.13 -0.28
CA THR A 102 -2.44 -2.53 -1.61
C THR A 102 -2.14 -3.59 -2.66
N VAL A 103 -2.98 -3.66 -3.67
CA VAL A 103 -2.79 -4.54 -4.83
C VAL A 103 -2.51 -3.68 -6.06
N ARG A 104 -1.49 -4.04 -6.82
CA ARG A 104 -1.15 -3.42 -8.09
C ARG A 104 -1.62 -4.29 -9.24
N PHE A 105 -2.39 -3.70 -10.15
CA PHE A 105 -2.83 -4.34 -11.40
C PHE A 105 -2.17 -3.71 -12.62
N HIS A 106 -1.92 -4.54 -13.62
CA HIS A 106 -1.48 -4.15 -14.96
C HIS A 106 -2.14 -5.04 -16.03
N LYS A 107 -1.88 -4.78 -17.31
CA LYS A 107 -2.53 -5.49 -18.42
C LYS A 107 -2.34 -7.00 -18.39
N LYS A 108 -1.15 -7.45 -17.97
CA LYS A 108 -0.80 -8.88 -17.91
C LYS A 108 -1.21 -9.56 -16.60
N THR A 109 -1.77 -8.84 -15.61
CA THR A 109 -2.17 -9.44 -14.33
C THR A 109 -3.14 -10.60 -14.56
N PRO A 110 -2.86 -11.80 -14.02
CA PRO A 110 -3.69 -12.99 -14.22
C PRO A 110 -5.15 -12.78 -13.77
N MET A 111 -6.08 -13.33 -14.54
CA MET A 111 -7.51 -13.22 -14.19
C MET A 111 -7.81 -13.91 -12.86
N GLU A 112 -7.15 -15.02 -12.57
CA GLU A 112 -7.27 -15.73 -11.31
C GLU A 112 -6.93 -14.83 -10.11
N PHE A 113 -5.81 -14.09 -10.19
CA PHE A 113 -5.43 -13.15 -9.16
C PHE A 113 -6.45 -12.02 -9.00
N LYS A 114 -6.96 -11.46 -10.12
CA LYS A 114 -8.03 -10.44 -10.08
C LYS A 114 -9.30 -10.98 -9.41
N MET A 115 -9.67 -12.22 -9.68
CA MET A 115 -10.83 -12.86 -9.05
C MET A 115 -10.62 -13.07 -7.55
N LYS A 116 -9.41 -13.47 -7.13
CA LYS A 116 -9.06 -13.60 -5.72
C LYS A 116 -9.13 -12.26 -4.98
N VAL A 117 -8.62 -11.19 -5.60
CA VAL A 117 -8.74 -9.83 -5.07
C VAL A 117 -10.22 -9.41 -4.93
N ALA A 118 -11.03 -9.68 -5.94
CA ALA A 118 -12.46 -9.37 -5.90
C ALA A 118 -13.21 -10.13 -4.77
N GLU A 119 -12.80 -11.37 -4.48
CA GLU A 119 -13.31 -12.14 -3.34
C GLU A 119 -13.04 -11.43 -2.01
N VAL A 120 -11.83 -10.92 -1.82
CA VAL A 120 -11.47 -10.17 -0.60
C VAL A 120 -12.22 -8.83 -0.53
N VAL A 121 -12.28 -8.08 -1.63
CA VAL A 121 -13.05 -6.80 -1.70
C VAL A 121 -14.52 -7.00 -1.33
N ARG A 122 -15.12 -8.10 -1.74
CA ARG A 122 -16.52 -8.42 -1.43
C ARG A 122 -16.84 -8.52 0.06
N LEU A 123 -15.83 -8.70 0.94
CA LEU A 123 -16.03 -8.69 2.39
C LEU A 123 -16.49 -7.33 2.92
N GLY A 124 -16.28 -6.24 2.16
CA GLY A 124 -16.70 -4.89 2.54
C GLY A 124 -15.81 -4.26 3.62
N THR A 125 -14.60 -4.78 3.86
CA THR A 125 -13.65 -4.23 4.84
C THR A 125 -12.95 -2.95 4.35
N GLY A 126 -13.09 -2.60 3.07
CA GLY A 126 -12.36 -1.50 2.44
C GLY A 126 -10.95 -1.86 1.97
N LEU A 127 -10.56 -3.13 2.08
CA LEU A 127 -9.27 -3.66 1.65
C LEU A 127 -9.47 -4.81 0.65
N PRO A 128 -8.47 -5.05 -0.22
CA PRO A 128 -7.31 -4.20 -0.53
C PRO A 128 -7.66 -2.97 -1.37
N SER A 129 -6.79 -1.95 -1.32
CA SER A 129 -6.82 -0.84 -2.27
C SER A 129 -6.18 -1.26 -3.59
N ILE A 130 -6.80 -0.90 -4.72
CA ILE A 130 -6.35 -1.35 -6.05
C ILE A 130 -5.73 -0.18 -6.82
N PHE A 131 -4.54 -0.39 -7.38
CA PHE A 131 -3.78 0.60 -8.12
C PHE A 131 -3.44 0.10 -9.52
N ASN A 132 -3.50 0.99 -10.50
CA ASN A 132 -3.22 0.71 -11.91
C ASN A 132 -1.77 1.10 -12.24
N ASP A 133 -0.94 0.12 -12.55
CA ASP A 133 0.48 0.32 -12.88
C ASP A 133 0.67 1.21 -14.12
N GLU A 134 -0.17 1.11 -15.15
CA GLU A 134 -0.02 1.94 -16.34
C GLU A 134 -0.19 3.45 -16.06
N VAL A 135 -0.92 3.78 -15.00
CA VAL A 135 -1.11 5.18 -14.58
C VAL A 135 0.03 5.62 -13.67
N TYR A 136 0.29 4.83 -12.63
CA TYR A 136 1.25 5.21 -11.58
C TYR A 136 2.69 5.21 -12.07
N THR A 137 3.11 4.21 -12.86
CA THR A 137 4.48 4.17 -13.39
C THR A 137 4.75 5.34 -14.33
N ARG A 138 3.78 5.68 -15.20
CA ARG A 138 3.89 6.85 -16.08
C ARG A 138 3.98 8.15 -15.28
N ALA A 139 3.15 8.29 -14.23
CA ALA A 139 3.18 9.49 -13.40
C ALA A 139 4.52 9.64 -12.66
N MET A 140 5.11 8.54 -12.20
CA MET A 140 6.42 8.57 -11.56
C MET A 140 7.54 8.90 -12.55
N MET A 141 7.56 8.29 -13.73
CA MET A 141 8.53 8.63 -14.80
C MET A 141 8.43 10.10 -15.20
N ASN A 142 7.22 10.67 -15.30
CA ASN A 142 7.02 12.08 -15.58
C ASN A 142 7.56 13.00 -14.45
N ARG A 143 7.76 12.48 -13.26
CA ARG A 143 8.40 13.17 -12.13
C ARG A 143 9.91 12.95 -12.05
N GLY A 144 10.50 12.26 -13.02
CA GLY A 144 11.94 12.05 -13.12
C GLY A 144 12.46 10.76 -12.47
N TYR A 145 11.57 9.84 -12.04
CA TYR A 145 12.04 8.53 -11.61
C TYR A 145 12.54 7.71 -12.81
N GLU A 146 13.59 6.95 -12.60
CA GLU A 146 14.03 5.97 -13.59
C GLU A 146 12.96 4.88 -13.76
N MET A 147 12.92 4.26 -14.94
CA MET A 147 11.91 3.25 -15.26
C MET A 147 11.91 2.11 -14.23
N LYS A 148 13.08 1.61 -13.84
CA LYS A 148 13.23 0.54 -12.85
C LYS A 148 12.58 0.92 -11.50
N ASP A 149 12.82 2.13 -11.03
CA ASP A 149 12.28 2.63 -9.76
C ASP A 149 10.78 2.89 -9.85
N ALA A 150 10.32 3.42 -10.99
CA ALA A 150 8.92 3.64 -11.25
C ALA A 150 8.12 2.32 -11.24
N TYR A 151 8.65 1.24 -11.83
CA TYR A 151 8.01 -0.07 -11.81
C TYR A 151 8.18 -0.81 -10.46
N ASN A 152 9.12 -0.39 -9.62
CA ASN A 152 9.28 -0.95 -8.27
C ASN A 152 8.53 -0.18 -7.18
N TYR A 153 7.55 0.65 -7.53
CA TYR A 153 6.85 1.44 -6.53
C TYR A 153 6.03 0.60 -5.55
N CYS A 154 5.90 1.12 -4.35
CA CYS A 154 4.92 0.72 -3.34
C CYS A 154 4.08 1.93 -2.92
N ILE A 155 3.00 1.68 -2.18
CA ILE A 155 2.17 2.76 -1.64
C ILE A 155 2.58 3.06 -0.20
N ILE A 156 2.56 4.36 0.14
CA ILE A 156 2.84 4.89 1.46
C ILE A 156 1.68 5.82 1.83
N GLY A 157 1.13 5.66 3.02
CA GLY A 157 -0.04 6.47 3.42
C GLY A 157 -1.32 6.01 2.73
N CYS A 158 -2.05 6.94 2.12
CA CYS A 158 -3.33 6.63 1.49
C CYS A 158 -3.17 6.15 0.04
N ILE A 159 -2.43 6.91 -0.77
CA ILE A 159 -2.31 6.72 -2.23
C ILE A 159 -0.93 7.12 -2.78
N GLU A 160 0.01 7.50 -1.95
CA GLU A 160 1.27 8.08 -2.36
C GLU A 160 2.24 7.00 -2.88
N PRO A 161 2.61 7.00 -4.17
CA PRO A 161 3.60 6.07 -4.69
C PRO A 161 5.01 6.50 -4.29
N GLY A 162 5.82 5.54 -3.89
CA GLY A 162 7.22 5.74 -3.60
C GLY A 162 8.07 4.54 -3.99
N ALA A 163 9.27 4.78 -4.48
CA ALA A 163 10.23 3.71 -4.73
C ALA A 163 10.88 3.26 -3.41
N PRO A 164 10.83 1.97 -3.04
CA PRO A 164 11.44 1.45 -1.83
C PRO A 164 12.93 1.82 -1.74
N GLY A 165 13.35 2.32 -0.57
CA GLY A 165 14.74 2.72 -0.32
C GLY A 165 15.17 4.06 -0.91
N LEU A 166 14.41 4.67 -1.82
CA LEU A 166 14.74 5.95 -2.45
C LEU A 166 13.93 7.12 -1.90
N LEU A 167 12.77 6.88 -1.34
CA LEU A 167 11.91 7.92 -0.81
C LEU A 167 11.91 7.93 0.71
N VAL A 168 12.50 8.96 1.29
CA VAL A 168 12.32 9.34 2.69
C VAL A 168 11.55 10.66 2.69
N GLY A 169 10.25 10.58 2.57
CA GLY A 169 9.38 11.75 2.50
C GLY A 169 8.41 11.85 3.66
N ARG A 170 7.98 13.06 3.95
CA ARG A 170 6.87 13.32 4.86
C ARG A 170 5.59 13.35 4.03
N THR A 171 4.78 12.30 4.10
CA THR A 171 3.42 12.33 3.57
C THR A 171 2.56 13.25 4.45
N GLY A 172 1.72 14.08 3.86
CA GLY A 172 0.92 15.05 4.59
C GLY A 172 1.77 16.20 5.16
N GLY A 173 2.65 16.81 4.35
CA GLY A 173 3.53 17.91 4.77
C GLY A 173 2.81 19.24 4.99
N ALA A 174 1.68 19.46 4.30
CA ALA A 174 0.88 20.67 4.41
C ALA A 174 -0.56 20.43 3.96
N TRP A 175 -1.47 21.26 4.44
CA TRP A 175 -2.87 21.31 4.04
C TRP A 175 -3.14 22.60 3.28
N LEU A 176 -3.67 22.50 2.07
CA LEU A 176 -4.11 23.64 1.27
C LEU A 176 -5.64 23.70 1.30
N ASN A 177 -6.19 24.76 1.88
CA ASN A 177 -7.62 25.03 1.81
C ASN A 177 -7.95 25.76 0.50
N CYS A 178 -8.30 25.00 -0.55
CA CYS A 178 -8.62 25.55 -1.86
C CYS A 178 -9.84 26.49 -1.81
N THR A 179 -10.82 26.22 -0.96
CA THR A 179 -11.99 27.07 -0.78
C THR A 179 -11.61 28.44 -0.21
N LYS A 180 -10.70 28.44 0.77
CA LYS A 180 -10.19 29.70 1.34
C LYS A 180 -9.35 30.49 0.33
N ALA A 181 -8.56 29.81 -0.48
CA ALA A 181 -7.81 30.47 -1.54
C ALA A 181 -8.74 31.14 -2.57
N LEU A 182 -9.84 30.47 -2.95
CA LEU A 182 -10.85 31.03 -3.83
C LEU A 182 -11.55 32.23 -3.17
N GLU A 183 -11.98 32.11 -1.91
CA GLU A 183 -12.60 33.20 -1.16
C GLU A 183 -11.68 34.44 -1.13
N MET A 184 -10.42 34.26 -0.75
CA MET A 184 -9.45 35.35 -0.74
C MET A 184 -9.23 35.97 -2.14
N SER A 185 -9.25 35.17 -3.20
CA SER A 185 -9.13 35.68 -4.59
C SER A 185 -10.31 36.59 -4.95
N LEU A 186 -11.53 36.26 -4.54
CA LEU A 186 -12.73 37.07 -4.76
C LEU A 186 -12.71 38.39 -3.97
N TYR A 187 -11.98 38.44 -2.86
CA TYR A 187 -11.86 39.60 -1.99
C TYR A 187 -10.48 40.29 -2.06
N ASN A 188 -9.78 40.23 -3.21
CA ASN A 188 -8.49 40.87 -3.43
C ASN A 188 -7.42 40.50 -2.36
N GLY A 189 -7.35 39.24 -1.97
CA GLY A 189 -6.39 38.73 -1.00
C GLY A 189 -6.74 39.04 0.47
N LYS A 190 -7.90 39.60 0.74
CA LYS A 190 -8.37 39.87 2.11
C LYS A 190 -9.27 38.77 2.64
N ASP A 191 -9.20 38.48 3.92
CA ASP A 191 -10.20 37.65 4.59
C ASP A 191 -11.46 38.50 4.84
N PRO A 192 -12.62 38.12 4.28
CA PRO A 192 -13.87 38.90 4.47
C PRO A 192 -14.39 38.90 5.92
N ARG A 193 -13.79 38.05 6.79
CA ARG A 193 -14.16 37.95 8.22
C ARG A 193 -13.26 38.73 9.15
N THR A 194 -12.18 39.33 8.64
CA THR A 194 -11.22 40.17 9.36
C THR A 194 -11.09 41.54 8.71
#